data_0c12d11c943de81244714f84f02c4eb8
#
_entry.id   0c12d11c943de81244714f84f02c4eb8
#
_cell.length_a   1.000
_cell.length_b   1.000
_cell.length_c   1.000
_cell.angle_alpha   90.00
_cell.angle_beta   90.00
_cell.angle_gamma   90.00
#
_symmetry.space_group_name_H-M   'P 1'
#
loop_
_entity.id
_entity.type
_entity.pdbx_description
1 polymer ?
#
loop_
_entity_poly.entity_id
_entity_poly.type
_entity_poly.pdbx_seq_one_letter_code
_entity_poly.pdbx_strand_id
1 'polypeptide(L)'
;INHYGDKKIYFEFTGGEVTMWKDFPKIISYLKDNDVNVGLISNGSRTLRWWKENYKNIDHVSLSYHSDFADDKHYLEVVKFLSGKLKTHSNIMMDPDNTKFKKGLKVVGEIIKMGDVSIALQPLIVDFQTELYQYTERQQHILDNQNELYCDKIKYTKDWPIYRGQMKIQNTNTGEELSFSPHYFISLNKNNWKGWYCYAGVEQLIVDIDGSVWRGWCKVGKQLGWVQKGRRLVFAREPILCTKDFCHCNFDIMCTKVKP
;
A
#
# COMPACT_ATOMS: atom_id res chain seq x y z
N ILE A 1 -17.48 -7.39 9.08
CA ILE A 1 -17.01 -8.79 8.90
C ILE A 1 -18.18 -9.62 8.38
N ASN A 2 -19.26 -9.79 9.11
CA ASN A 2 -20.38 -10.69 8.75
C ASN A 2 -21.04 -10.42 7.40
N HIS A 3 -20.91 -9.22 6.83
CA HIS A 3 -21.49 -8.88 5.53
C HIS A 3 -20.85 -9.63 4.36
N TYR A 4 -19.56 -9.95 4.46
CA TYR A 4 -18.80 -10.56 3.37
C TYR A 4 -18.81 -12.10 3.38
N GLY A 5 -19.47 -12.73 4.38
CA GLY A 5 -19.63 -14.17 4.47
C GLY A 5 -18.28 -14.89 4.46
N ASP A 6 -18.10 -15.82 3.52
CA ASP A 6 -16.90 -16.66 3.40
C ASP A 6 -15.70 -15.96 2.75
N LYS A 7 -15.81 -14.66 2.39
CA LYS A 7 -14.69 -13.93 1.81
C LYS A 7 -13.64 -13.64 2.86
N LYS A 8 -12.38 -13.89 2.51
CA LYS A 8 -11.25 -13.52 3.36
C LYS A 8 -11.16 -11.99 3.43
N ILE A 9 -11.28 -11.45 4.64
CA ILE A 9 -11.24 -10.02 4.88
C ILE A 9 -9.82 -9.59 5.21
N TYR A 10 -9.46 -8.42 4.73
CA TYR A 10 -8.19 -7.79 4.99
C TYR A 10 -8.40 -6.32 5.36
N PHE A 11 -7.77 -5.89 6.44
CA PHE A 11 -7.71 -4.50 6.84
C PHE A 11 -6.31 -3.96 6.61
N GLU A 12 -6.18 -2.91 5.80
CA GLU A 12 -4.96 -2.12 5.70
C GLU A 12 -5.11 -0.81 6.46
N PHE A 13 -4.29 -0.62 7.45
CA PHE A 13 -4.24 0.63 8.21
C PHE A 13 -3.20 1.57 7.61
N THR A 14 -3.63 2.78 7.26
CA THR A 14 -2.80 3.82 6.65
C THR A 14 -3.24 5.22 7.10
N GLY A 15 -2.53 6.24 6.65
CA GLY A 15 -2.75 7.63 7.06
C GLY A 15 -1.76 8.00 8.15
N GLY A 16 -1.53 9.18 8.59
CA GLY A 16 -0.56 9.54 9.63
C GLY A 16 0.31 8.40 10.15
N GLU A 17 0.62 8.36 11.41
CA GLU A 17 1.27 7.17 12.01
C GLU A 17 0.25 6.44 12.91
N VAL A 18 -0.42 5.44 12.36
CA VAL A 18 -1.51 4.72 13.04
C VAL A 18 -1.06 3.99 14.29
N THR A 19 0.21 3.61 14.38
CA THR A 19 0.77 2.95 15.57
C THR A 19 0.82 3.88 16.80
N MET A 20 0.67 5.18 16.59
CA MET A 20 0.58 6.17 17.66
C MET A 20 -0.81 6.23 18.30
N TRP A 21 -1.83 5.68 17.63
CA TRP A 21 -3.16 5.60 18.22
C TRP A 21 -3.17 4.60 19.38
N LYS A 22 -3.56 5.09 20.56
CA LYS A 22 -3.48 4.32 21.81
C LYS A 22 -4.29 3.00 21.81
N ASP A 23 -5.38 2.97 21.08
CA ASP A 23 -6.26 1.79 21.00
C ASP A 23 -5.93 0.87 19.81
N PHE A 24 -4.93 1.22 18.99
CA PHE A 24 -4.53 0.43 17.84
C PHE A 24 -4.17 -1.04 18.21
N PRO A 25 -3.42 -1.33 19.28
CA PRO A 25 -3.16 -2.71 19.69
C PRO A 25 -4.42 -3.52 19.98
N LYS A 26 -5.45 -2.89 20.54
CA LYS A 26 -6.72 -3.57 20.84
C LYS A 26 -7.49 -3.92 19.56
N ILE A 27 -7.53 -3.02 18.58
CA ILE A 27 -8.26 -3.27 17.35
C ILE A 27 -7.59 -4.35 16.51
N ILE A 28 -6.25 -4.36 16.40
CA ILE A 28 -5.56 -5.40 15.64
C ILE A 28 -5.70 -6.78 16.32
N SER A 29 -5.67 -6.84 17.66
CA SER A 29 -5.97 -8.08 18.38
C SER A 29 -7.39 -8.56 18.10
N TYR A 30 -8.38 -7.70 18.22
CA TYR A 30 -9.77 -8.01 17.90
C TYR A 30 -9.96 -8.54 16.46
N LEU A 31 -9.29 -7.92 15.49
CA LEU A 31 -9.34 -8.37 14.10
C LEU A 31 -8.74 -9.76 13.94
N LYS A 32 -7.60 -10.03 14.56
CA LYS A 32 -6.96 -11.36 14.53
C LYS A 32 -7.82 -12.44 15.19
N ASP A 33 -8.45 -12.12 16.32
CA ASP A 33 -9.38 -13.04 17.01
C ASP A 33 -10.62 -13.38 16.17
N ASN A 34 -10.92 -12.58 15.14
CA ASN A 34 -12.00 -12.81 14.18
C ASN A 34 -11.50 -13.25 12.78
N ASP A 35 -10.31 -13.82 12.69
CA ASP A 35 -9.70 -14.35 11.45
C ASP A 35 -9.60 -13.32 10.32
N VAL A 36 -9.33 -12.07 10.66
CA VAL A 36 -9.15 -10.97 9.72
C VAL A 36 -7.65 -10.71 9.52
N ASN A 37 -7.21 -10.64 8.29
CA ASN A 37 -5.83 -10.25 7.99
C ASN A 37 -5.62 -8.75 8.22
N VAL A 38 -4.49 -8.43 8.83
CA VAL A 38 -4.12 -7.07 9.20
C VAL A 38 -2.86 -6.64 8.47
N GLY A 39 -2.96 -5.58 7.70
CA GLY A 39 -1.83 -4.87 7.11
C GLY A 39 -1.66 -3.49 7.71
N LEU A 40 -0.45 -2.99 7.66
CA LEU A 40 -0.06 -1.73 8.26
C LEU A 40 0.93 -0.97 7.39
N ILE A 41 0.65 0.30 7.13
CA ILE A 41 1.65 1.25 6.62
C ILE A 41 2.12 2.11 7.78
N SER A 42 3.44 2.16 8.01
CA SER A 42 4.05 2.85 9.14
C SER A 42 5.40 3.45 8.76
N ASN A 43 5.79 4.53 9.41
CA ASN A 43 7.16 5.07 9.30
C ASN A 43 8.19 4.32 10.19
N GLY A 44 7.75 3.31 10.93
CA GLY A 44 8.60 2.51 11.80
C GLY A 44 9.05 3.20 13.09
N SER A 45 8.53 4.38 13.42
CA SER A 45 9.02 5.22 14.54
C SER A 45 8.71 4.68 15.95
N ARG A 46 7.77 3.72 16.05
CA ARG A 46 7.49 3.09 17.35
C ARG A 46 8.70 2.32 17.87
N THR A 47 8.86 2.29 19.20
CA THR A 47 9.96 1.60 19.84
C THR A 47 10.01 0.11 19.47
N LEU A 48 11.19 -0.48 19.45
CA LEU A 48 11.35 -1.91 19.18
C LEU A 48 10.56 -2.78 20.19
N ARG A 49 10.36 -2.30 21.41
CA ARG A 49 9.52 -2.95 22.41
C ARG A 49 8.08 -3.03 21.92
N TRP A 50 7.52 -1.95 21.40
CA TRP A 50 6.15 -1.92 20.88
C TRP A 50 5.98 -2.93 19.72
N TRP A 51 6.94 -2.99 18.81
CA TRP A 51 6.94 -3.97 17.71
C TRP A 51 6.97 -5.40 18.23
N LYS A 52 7.80 -5.70 19.23
CA LYS A 52 7.88 -7.01 19.87
C LYS A 52 6.59 -7.44 20.56
N GLU A 53 5.83 -6.49 21.08
CA GLU A 53 4.56 -6.76 21.76
C GLU A 53 3.40 -6.98 20.76
N ASN A 54 3.45 -6.36 19.56
CA ASN A 54 2.28 -6.28 18.67
C ASN A 54 2.42 -7.04 17.32
N TYR A 55 3.62 -7.42 16.89
CA TYR A 55 3.84 -7.99 15.54
C TYR A 55 3.00 -9.23 15.25
N LYS A 56 2.65 -10.03 16.24
CA LYS A 56 1.86 -11.26 16.08
C LYS A 56 0.42 -11.00 15.59
N ASN A 57 -0.06 -9.78 15.81
CA ASN A 57 -1.39 -9.35 15.38
C ASN A 57 -1.36 -8.64 14.01
N ILE A 58 -0.23 -8.65 13.32
CA ILE A 58 -0.01 -8.02 12.02
C ILE A 58 0.46 -9.10 11.05
N ASP A 59 -0.16 -9.22 9.90
CA ASP A 59 0.24 -10.19 8.87
C ASP A 59 1.26 -9.59 7.90
N HIS A 60 1.19 -8.27 7.72
CA HIS A 60 2.02 -7.57 6.76
C HIS A 60 2.28 -6.13 7.21
N VAL A 61 3.49 -5.66 6.99
CA VAL A 61 3.86 -4.27 7.23
C VAL A 61 4.58 -3.67 6.02
N SER A 62 4.20 -2.45 5.69
CA SER A 62 4.93 -1.59 4.76
C SER A 62 5.56 -0.45 5.53
N LEU A 63 6.87 -0.50 5.67
CA LEU A 63 7.64 0.53 6.34
C LEU A 63 8.06 1.60 5.32
N SER A 64 7.77 2.86 5.59
CA SER A 64 8.17 3.99 4.76
C SER A 64 9.37 4.69 5.39
N TYR A 65 10.49 4.68 4.67
CA TYR A 65 11.70 5.38 5.08
C TYR A 65 11.74 6.76 4.42
N HIS A 66 11.88 7.80 5.24
CA HIS A 66 12.05 9.18 4.82
C HIS A 66 13.40 9.69 5.33
N SER A 67 14.32 10.01 4.42
CA SER A 67 15.70 10.43 4.76
C SER A 67 15.80 11.65 5.67
N ASP A 68 14.77 12.52 5.68
CA ASP A 68 14.73 13.73 6.50
C ASP A 68 14.38 13.47 7.97
N PHE A 69 13.58 12.45 8.23
CA PHE A 69 12.95 12.27 9.54
C PHE A 69 13.31 10.95 10.21
N ALA A 70 13.78 9.97 9.44
CA ALA A 70 14.07 8.65 9.99
C ALA A 70 15.42 8.64 10.74
N ASP A 71 15.40 8.04 11.92
CA ASP A 71 16.61 7.53 12.55
C ASP A 71 17.00 6.23 11.85
N ASP A 72 18.06 6.26 11.05
CA ASP A 72 18.52 5.14 10.23
C ASP A 72 18.77 3.88 11.05
N LYS A 73 19.41 4.02 12.20
CA LYS A 73 19.74 2.90 13.08
C LYS A 73 18.46 2.24 13.60
N HIS A 74 17.57 3.04 14.15
CA HIS A 74 16.29 2.55 14.68
C HIS A 74 15.45 1.91 13.55
N TYR A 75 15.34 2.56 12.40
CA TYR A 75 14.60 2.02 11.26
C TYR A 75 15.12 0.63 10.86
N LEU A 76 16.45 0.49 10.70
CA LEU A 76 17.09 -0.78 10.35
C LEU A 76 16.92 -1.84 11.45
N GLU A 77 16.93 -1.46 12.73
CA GLU A 77 16.63 -2.38 13.84
C GLU A 77 15.20 -2.92 13.76
N VAL A 78 14.22 -2.06 13.45
CA VAL A 78 12.81 -2.46 13.27
C VAL A 78 12.67 -3.38 12.06
N VAL A 79 13.22 -3.02 10.90
CA VAL A 79 13.21 -3.86 9.70
C VAL A 79 13.81 -5.23 9.99
N LYS A 80 15.00 -5.27 10.60
CA LYS A 80 15.69 -6.51 10.98
C LYS A 80 14.85 -7.38 11.93
N PHE A 81 14.19 -6.75 12.90
CA PHE A 81 13.34 -7.49 13.84
C PHE A 81 12.14 -8.13 13.15
N LEU A 82 11.51 -7.42 12.18
CA LEU A 82 10.29 -7.88 11.50
C LEU A 82 10.59 -8.86 10.37
N SER A 83 11.79 -8.77 9.76
CA SER A 83 12.25 -9.72 8.74
C SER A 83 12.12 -11.16 9.22
N GLY A 84 11.54 -12.02 8.39
CA GLY A 84 11.30 -13.43 8.68
C GLY A 84 10.22 -13.73 9.74
N LYS A 85 9.59 -12.70 10.34
CA LYS A 85 8.50 -12.88 11.31
C LYS A 85 7.12 -12.56 10.72
N LEU A 86 7.07 -11.58 9.83
CA LEU A 86 5.88 -11.22 9.07
C LEU A 86 6.28 -10.70 7.70
N LYS A 87 5.32 -10.59 6.80
CA LYS A 87 5.59 -10.06 5.46
C LYS A 87 5.97 -8.58 5.56
N THR A 88 7.24 -8.29 5.35
CA THR A 88 7.80 -6.95 5.50
C THR A 88 8.17 -6.36 4.15
N HIS A 89 7.66 -5.16 3.88
CA HIS A 89 7.99 -4.36 2.72
C HIS A 89 8.59 -3.02 3.17
N SER A 90 9.64 -2.56 2.52
CA SER A 90 10.29 -1.28 2.80
C SER A 90 10.19 -0.36 1.58
N ASN A 91 9.41 0.71 1.69
CA ASN A 91 9.37 1.79 0.72
C ASN A 91 10.43 2.83 1.10
N ILE A 92 11.43 2.99 0.26
CA ILE A 92 12.45 4.01 0.44
C ILE A 92 12.04 5.23 -0.39
N MET A 93 11.61 6.29 0.28
CA MET A 93 11.23 7.54 -0.36
C MET A 93 12.49 8.24 -0.88
N MET A 94 12.63 8.27 -2.21
CA MET A 94 13.84 8.75 -2.87
C MET A 94 13.74 10.25 -3.13
N ASP A 95 14.36 11.05 -2.25
CA ASP A 95 14.46 12.49 -2.42
C ASP A 95 15.42 12.85 -3.57
N PRO A 96 15.12 13.80 -4.46
CA PRO A 96 16.00 14.20 -5.55
C PRO A 96 17.29 14.87 -5.07
N ASP A 97 17.37 15.38 -3.84
CA ASP A 97 18.64 15.86 -3.28
C ASP A 97 19.65 14.72 -3.27
N ASN A 98 20.84 14.98 -3.84
CA ASN A 98 21.85 13.96 -4.05
C ASN A 98 22.36 13.30 -2.74
N THR A 99 22.40 14.06 -1.66
CA THR A 99 22.84 13.55 -0.34
C THR A 99 21.80 12.61 0.25
N LYS A 100 20.53 13.03 0.20
CA LYS A 100 19.39 12.24 0.67
C LYS A 100 19.15 11.01 -0.19
N PHE A 101 19.29 11.13 -1.52
CA PHE A 101 19.21 10.01 -2.45
C PHE A 101 20.26 8.94 -2.13
N LYS A 102 21.53 9.33 -1.94
CA LYS A 102 22.60 8.43 -1.53
C LYS A 102 22.35 7.81 -0.16
N LYS A 103 21.77 8.57 0.79
CA LYS A 103 21.37 8.07 2.10
C LYS A 103 20.32 6.96 1.96
N GLY A 104 19.30 7.17 1.12
CA GLY A 104 18.31 6.14 0.78
C GLY A 104 18.95 4.87 0.23
N LEU A 105 19.85 4.99 -0.77
CA LEU A 105 20.56 3.84 -1.34
C LEU A 105 21.43 3.09 -0.31
N LYS A 106 22.05 3.81 0.63
CA LYS A 106 22.79 3.18 1.73
C LYS A 106 21.88 2.30 2.60
N VAL A 107 20.69 2.81 2.95
CA VAL A 107 19.69 2.06 3.72
C VAL A 107 19.23 0.82 2.94
N VAL A 108 18.97 0.96 1.64
CA VAL A 108 18.68 -0.20 0.75
C VAL A 108 19.77 -1.27 0.85
N GLY A 109 21.04 -0.86 0.75
CA GLY A 109 22.18 -1.78 0.85
C GLY A 109 22.22 -2.54 2.18
N GLU A 110 21.83 -1.92 3.29
CA GLU A 110 21.76 -2.60 4.58
C GLU A 110 20.54 -3.56 4.65
N ILE A 111 19.39 -3.18 4.12
CA ILE A 111 18.19 -4.04 4.11
C ILE A 111 18.41 -5.29 3.25
N ILE A 112 19.06 -5.15 2.10
CA ILE A 112 19.38 -6.29 1.22
C ILE A 112 20.18 -7.37 1.94
N LYS A 113 21.05 -6.98 2.88
CA LYS A 113 21.85 -7.94 3.68
C LYS A 113 20.99 -8.72 4.68
N MET A 114 19.81 -8.23 5.03
CA MET A 114 18.95 -8.87 6.03
C MET A 114 18.14 -10.04 5.47
N GLY A 115 17.89 -10.08 4.13
CA GLY A 115 16.99 -11.07 3.51
C GLY A 115 15.51 -10.84 3.90
N ASP A 116 14.62 -11.61 3.31
CA ASP A 116 13.16 -11.68 3.63
C ASP A 116 12.43 -10.34 3.76
N VAL A 117 12.92 -9.28 3.15
CA VAL A 117 12.31 -7.95 3.08
C VAL A 117 12.22 -7.55 1.61
N SER A 118 11.01 -7.25 1.15
CA SER A 118 10.86 -6.63 -0.17
C SER A 118 11.13 -5.13 -0.09
N ILE A 119 11.71 -4.56 -1.13
CA ILE A 119 12.10 -3.15 -1.17
C ILE A 119 11.50 -2.50 -2.42
N ALA A 120 11.10 -1.25 -2.31
CA ALA A 120 10.80 -0.40 -3.46
C ALA A 120 11.46 0.96 -3.28
N LEU A 121 12.11 1.45 -4.33
CA LEU A 121 12.56 2.83 -4.44
C LEU A 121 11.38 3.66 -4.95
N GLN A 122 10.82 4.47 -4.09
CA GLN A 122 9.63 5.25 -4.38
C GLN A 122 9.99 6.68 -4.76
N PRO A 123 9.82 7.09 -6.03
CA PRO A 123 9.97 8.49 -6.40
C PRO A 123 8.94 9.37 -5.68
N LEU A 124 9.35 10.57 -5.32
CA LEU A 124 8.46 11.54 -4.68
C LEU A 124 7.56 12.23 -5.71
N ILE A 125 6.35 12.56 -5.27
CA ILE A 125 5.35 13.27 -6.06
C ILE A 125 5.16 14.67 -5.46
N VAL A 126 5.06 15.67 -6.32
CA VAL A 126 4.84 17.06 -5.90
C VAL A 126 3.39 17.21 -5.42
N ASP A 127 3.21 17.68 -4.18
CA ASP A 127 1.90 18.05 -3.61
C ASP A 127 0.77 17.02 -3.78
N PHE A 128 1.09 15.72 -3.70
CA PHE A 128 0.13 14.63 -3.91
C PHE A 128 -0.58 14.66 -5.27
N GLN A 129 0.02 15.31 -6.26
CA GLN A 129 -0.45 15.34 -7.63
C GLN A 129 0.12 14.19 -8.48
N THR A 130 0.09 14.34 -9.79
CA THR A 130 0.63 13.35 -10.74
C THR A 130 2.05 13.69 -11.19
N GLU A 131 2.55 14.85 -10.80
CA GLU A 131 3.88 15.32 -11.18
C GLU A 131 4.94 14.75 -10.25
N LEU A 132 5.96 14.14 -10.84
CA LEU A 132 7.14 13.68 -10.10
C LEU A 132 8.13 14.82 -9.91
N TYR A 133 8.88 14.78 -8.81
CA TYR A 133 10.07 15.63 -8.68
C TYR A 133 11.05 15.35 -9.81
N GLN A 134 11.82 16.35 -10.20
CA GLN A 134 12.85 16.20 -11.22
C GLN A 134 14.07 15.48 -10.63
N TYR A 135 14.46 14.38 -11.26
CA TYR A 135 15.65 13.60 -10.93
C TYR A 135 16.72 13.83 -11.97
N THR A 136 18.00 13.71 -11.58
CA THR A 136 19.09 13.64 -12.53
C THR A 136 18.98 12.36 -13.37
N GLU A 137 19.57 12.34 -14.56
CA GLU A 137 19.57 11.15 -15.44
C GLU A 137 20.05 9.90 -14.71
N ARG A 138 21.09 10.01 -13.89
CA ARG A 138 21.61 8.91 -13.08
C ARG A 138 20.62 8.43 -12.03
N GLN A 139 19.94 9.33 -11.34
CA GLN A 139 18.92 8.98 -10.35
C GLN A 139 17.72 8.33 -11.03
N GLN A 140 17.27 8.89 -12.14
CA GLN A 140 16.17 8.35 -12.92
C GLN A 140 16.50 6.93 -13.42
N HIS A 141 17.71 6.71 -13.95
CA HIS A 141 18.16 5.40 -14.37
C HIS A 141 18.09 4.36 -13.23
N ILE A 142 18.47 4.73 -12.00
CA ILE A 142 18.36 3.85 -10.83
C ILE A 142 16.91 3.54 -10.50
N LEU A 143 16.01 4.54 -10.54
CA LEU A 143 14.59 4.37 -10.26
C LEU A 143 13.91 3.48 -11.30
N ASP A 144 14.22 3.66 -12.58
CA ASP A 144 13.61 2.91 -13.68
C ASP A 144 14.07 1.45 -13.72
N ASN A 145 15.31 1.21 -13.33
CA ASN A 145 15.94 -0.12 -13.38
C ASN A 145 16.08 -0.78 -12.00
N GLN A 146 15.34 -0.29 -10.99
CA GLN A 146 15.44 -0.83 -9.63
C GLN A 146 15.18 -2.35 -9.57
N ASN A 147 14.32 -2.88 -10.42
CA ASN A 147 14.03 -4.30 -10.50
C ASN A 147 15.26 -5.10 -10.95
N GLU A 148 15.99 -4.64 -11.96
CA GLU A 148 17.22 -5.31 -12.45
C GLU A 148 18.35 -5.19 -11.43
N LEU A 149 18.49 -4.01 -10.79
CA LEU A 149 19.54 -3.75 -9.83
C LEU A 149 19.37 -4.51 -8.50
N TYR A 150 18.13 -4.85 -8.13
CA TYR A 150 17.82 -5.40 -6.80
C TYR A 150 16.98 -6.69 -6.83
N CYS A 151 16.47 -7.14 -8.00
CA CYS A 151 15.54 -8.27 -8.14
C CYS A 151 16.08 -9.60 -7.65
N ASP A 152 17.36 -9.89 -7.84
CA ASP A 152 17.94 -11.16 -7.37
C ASP A 152 17.91 -11.29 -5.84
N LYS A 153 17.63 -10.19 -5.15
CA LYS A 153 17.66 -10.07 -3.70
C LYS A 153 16.29 -9.77 -3.10
N ILE A 154 15.30 -9.41 -3.93
CA ILE A 154 13.94 -9.14 -3.52
C ILE A 154 13.09 -10.36 -3.83
N LYS A 155 12.99 -11.27 -2.88
CA LYS A 155 12.06 -12.41 -3.01
C LYS A 155 10.63 -11.93 -2.84
N TYR A 156 9.96 -11.61 -3.95
CA TYR A 156 8.50 -11.55 -3.95
C TYR A 156 8.00 -12.97 -3.69
N THR A 157 7.55 -13.24 -2.49
CA THR A 157 6.89 -14.52 -2.24
C THR A 157 5.56 -14.54 -2.99
N LYS A 158 5.23 -15.67 -3.63
CA LYS A 158 3.96 -15.89 -4.35
C LYS A 158 2.72 -15.63 -3.49
N ASP A 159 2.90 -15.57 -2.18
CA ASP A 159 1.85 -15.42 -1.17
C ASP A 159 1.63 -13.97 -0.70
N TRP A 160 2.23 -12.99 -1.35
CA TRP A 160 1.93 -11.60 -1.04
C TRP A 160 0.46 -11.31 -1.36
N PRO A 161 -0.24 -10.61 -0.46
CA PRO A 161 -1.60 -10.19 -0.72
C PRO A 161 -1.69 -9.44 -2.05
N ILE A 162 -2.71 -9.75 -2.85
CA ILE A 162 -2.93 -9.22 -4.22
C ILE A 162 -2.88 -7.69 -4.27
N TYR A 163 -3.33 -7.00 -3.22
CA TYR A 163 -3.37 -5.53 -3.13
C TYR A 163 -1.99 -4.85 -3.07
N ARG A 164 -0.91 -5.60 -2.85
CA ARG A 164 0.46 -5.10 -3.05
C ARG A 164 1.20 -5.88 -4.13
N GLY A 165 0.47 -6.73 -4.81
CA GLY A 165 0.95 -7.53 -5.91
C GLY A 165 0.93 -6.77 -7.23
N GLN A 166 0.75 -7.54 -8.28
CA GLN A 166 0.62 -7.02 -9.63
C GLN A 166 -0.84 -6.84 -10.00
N MET A 167 -1.10 -5.75 -10.70
CA MET A 167 -2.34 -5.52 -11.39
C MET A 167 -2.37 -6.40 -12.64
N LYS A 168 -3.46 -7.14 -12.83
CA LYS A 168 -3.67 -7.97 -14.02
C LYS A 168 -4.66 -7.30 -14.95
N ILE A 169 -4.29 -7.18 -16.20
CA ILE A 169 -5.15 -6.68 -17.27
C ILE A 169 -5.40 -7.82 -18.24
N GLN A 170 -6.65 -8.19 -18.42
CA GLN A 170 -7.04 -9.23 -19.34
C GLN A 170 -7.82 -8.65 -20.51
N ASN A 171 -7.41 -9.00 -21.71
CA ASN A 171 -8.23 -8.77 -22.91
C ASN A 171 -9.33 -9.85 -22.96
N THR A 172 -10.58 -9.43 -22.75
CA THR A 172 -11.72 -10.37 -22.68
C THR A 172 -12.01 -11.08 -24.02
N ASN A 173 -11.56 -10.54 -25.15
CA ASN A 173 -11.76 -11.13 -26.46
C ASN A 173 -10.68 -12.18 -26.81
N THR A 174 -9.42 -11.92 -26.41
CA THR A 174 -8.29 -12.79 -26.75
C THR A 174 -7.85 -13.67 -25.60
N GLY A 175 -8.25 -13.37 -24.37
CA GLY A 175 -7.77 -14.02 -23.15
C GLY A 175 -6.34 -13.62 -22.74
N GLU A 176 -5.68 -12.76 -23.51
CA GLU A 176 -4.34 -12.28 -23.21
C GLU A 176 -4.30 -11.56 -21.86
N GLU A 177 -3.35 -11.93 -20.99
CA GLU A 177 -3.17 -11.35 -19.67
C GLU A 177 -1.80 -10.65 -19.60
N LEU A 178 -1.82 -9.41 -19.12
CA LEU A 178 -0.64 -8.61 -18.82
C LEU A 178 -0.62 -8.29 -17.32
N SER A 179 0.57 -8.33 -16.72
CA SER A 179 0.78 -8.02 -15.31
C SER A 179 1.69 -6.80 -15.16
N PHE A 180 1.26 -5.87 -14.29
CA PHE A 180 1.99 -4.63 -14.03
C PHE A 180 1.98 -4.29 -12.54
N SER A 181 3.01 -3.59 -12.06
CA SER A 181 2.88 -2.93 -10.76
C SER A 181 1.92 -1.73 -10.88
N PRO A 182 1.10 -1.44 -9.86
CA PRO A 182 0.22 -0.27 -9.86
C PRO A 182 0.97 1.04 -10.10
N HIS A 183 2.15 1.21 -9.51
CA HIS A 183 2.99 2.39 -9.70
C HIS A 183 3.45 2.57 -11.14
N TYR A 184 3.91 1.50 -11.77
CA TYR A 184 4.33 1.54 -13.17
C TYR A 184 3.17 1.96 -14.08
N PHE A 185 1.97 1.45 -13.81
CA PHE A 185 0.78 1.81 -14.58
C PHE A 185 0.39 3.28 -14.41
N ILE A 186 0.52 3.81 -13.19
CA ILE A 186 0.30 5.22 -12.89
C ILE A 186 1.36 6.09 -13.58
N SER A 187 2.64 5.72 -13.50
CA SER A 187 3.73 6.49 -14.13
C SER A 187 3.61 6.58 -15.66
N LEU A 188 2.95 5.62 -16.30
CA LEU A 188 2.64 5.65 -17.71
C LEU A 188 1.38 6.47 -18.06
N ASN A 189 0.76 7.14 -17.07
CA ASN A 189 -0.53 7.85 -17.23
C ASN A 189 -1.66 6.98 -17.83
N LYS A 190 -1.62 5.66 -17.59
CA LYS A 190 -2.63 4.70 -18.06
C LYS A 190 -3.73 4.43 -17.04
N ASN A 191 -3.81 5.21 -16.00
CA ASN A 191 -4.73 5.08 -14.86
C ASN A 191 -6.04 5.84 -15.05
N ASN A 192 -6.47 6.09 -16.27
CA ASN A 192 -7.77 6.67 -16.59
C ASN A 192 -8.79 5.54 -16.88
N TRP A 193 -9.80 5.45 -16.02
CA TRP A 193 -10.87 4.45 -16.10
C TRP A 193 -12.25 5.09 -16.24
N LYS A 194 -12.31 6.36 -16.64
CA LYS A 194 -13.58 7.06 -16.86
C LYS A 194 -14.45 6.30 -17.86
N GLY A 195 -15.69 6.07 -17.47
CA GLY A 195 -16.63 5.29 -18.28
C GLY A 195 -16.54 3.76 -18.12
N TRP A 196 -15.63 3.25 -17.26
CA TRP A 196 -15.58 1.83 -16.92
C TRP A 196 -16.37 1.53 -15.66
N TYR A 197 -16.95 0.34 -15.56
CA TYR A 197 -17.51 -0.16 -14.29
C TYR A 197 -16.40 -0.51 -13.33
N CYS A 198 -16.43 0.08 -12.13
CA CYS A 198 -15.44 -0.12 -11.06
C CYS A 198 -16.09 -0.81 -9.86
N TYR A 199 -15.48 -1.87 -9.37
CA TYR A 199 -15.96 -2.64 -8.22
C TYR A 199 -15.57 -2.04 -6.86
N ALA A 200 -15.04 -0.82 -6.82
CA ALA A 200 -14.87 -0.08 -5.59
C ALA A 200 -16.20 0.00 -4.80
N GLY A 201 -16.15 -0.31 -3.52
CA GLY A 201 -17.30 -0.46 -2.64
C GLY A 201 -17.87 -1.88 -2.56
N VAL A 202 -17.57 -2.74 -3.53
CA VAL A 202 -17.92 -4.17 -3.54
C VAL A 202 -16.74 -5.01 -3.06
N GLU A 203 -15.55 -4.74 -3.60
CA GLU A 203 -14.32 -5.47 -3.28
C GLU A 203 -13.51 -4.80 -2.17
N GLN A 204 -13.63 -3.49 -2.04
CA GLN A 204 -12.96 -2.71 -0.99
C GLN A 204 -13.84 -1.59 -0.46
N LEU A 205 -13.52 -1.13 0.73
CA LEU A 205 -14.11 0.04 1.39
C LEU A 205 -12.98 0.89 1.95
N ILE A 206 -13.21 2.20 1.99
CA ILE A 206 -12.36 3.13 2.72
C ILE A 206 -13.14 3.67 3.92
N VAL A 207 -12.53 3.57 5.08
CA VAL A 207 -12.97 4.23 6.29
C VAL A 207 -12.06 5.43 6.51
N ASP A 208 -12.62 6.61 6.38
CA ASP A 208 -11.88 7.87 6.56
C ASP A 208 -11.68 8.18 8.06
N ILE A 209 -10.82 9.13 8.38
CA ILE A 209 -10.45 9.50 9.76
C ILE A 209 -11.66 9.96 10.60
N ASP A 210 -12.67 10.54 9.97
CA ASP A 210 -13.91 10.96 10.61
C ASP A 210 -14.92 9.81 10.82
N GLY A 211 -14.58 8.61 10.38
CA GLY A 211 -15.45 7.43 10.43
C GLY A 211 -16.42 7.32 9.27
N SER A 212 -16.37 8.21 8.28
CA SER A 212 -17.15 8.09 7.05
C SER A 212 -16.64 6.93 6.21
N VAL A 213 -17.56 6.24 5.54
CA VAL A 213 -17.25 5.09 4.70
C VAL A 213 -17.54 5.40 3.24
N TRP A 214 -16.56 5.11 2.40
CA TRP A 214 -16.60 5.38 0.98
C TRP A 214 -16.26 4.13 0.16
N ARG A 215 -16.61 4.13 -1.12
CA ARG A 215 -16.25 3.05 -2.04
C ARG A 215 -14.75 2.91 -2.25
N GLY A 216 -14.03 4.04 -2.33
CA GLY A 216 -12.59 4.11 -2.55
C GLY A 216 -12.04 5.49 -2.18
N TRP A 217 -10.74 5.66 -2.23
CA TRP A 217 -10.05 6.93 -1.98
C TRP A 217 -10.47 8.03 -2.94
N CYS A 218 -10.81 7.67 -4.16
CA CYS A 218 -11.32 8.60 -5.17
C CYS A 218 -12.71 9.17 -4.83
N LYS A 219 -13.38 8.64 -3.80
CA LYS A 219 -14.73 9.04 -3.36
C LYS A 219 -15.74 9.08 -4.53
N VAL A 220 -15.63 8.11 -5.46
CA VAL A 220 -16.59 7.95 -6.54
C VAL A 220 -17.97 7.56 -5.98
N GLY A 221 -19.01 8.20 -6.47
CA GLY A 221 -20.39 7.98 -6.01
C GLY A 221 -20.69 8.63 -4.66
N LYS A 222 -21.73 8.13 -4.01
CA LYS A 222 -22.18 8.63 -2.70
C LYS A 222 -21.44 7.93 -1.57
N GLN A 223 -21.31 8.62 -0.45
CA GLN A 223 -20.90 8.05 0.82
C GLN A 223 -21.79 6.86 1.20
N LEU A 224 -21.18 5.77 1.66
CA LEU A 224 -21.88 4.55 2.04
C LEU A 224 -22.46 4.60 3.47
N GLY A 225 -21.94 5.48 4.31
CA GLY A 225 -22.37 5.66 5.69
C GLY A 225 -21.22 5.95 6.64
N TRP A 226 -21.35 5.47 7.87
CA TRP A 226 -20.42 5.75 8.97
C TRP A 226 -20.19 4.49 9.80
N VAL A 227 -18.99 4.31 10.33
CA VAL A 227 -18.67 3.21 11.27
C VAL A 227 -19.11 3.50 12.71
N GLN A 228 -19.66 4.69 12.98
CA GLN A 228 -20.09 5.09 14.31
C GLN A 228 -21.38 4.34 14.73
N LYS A 229 -21.45 3.97 16.01
CA LYS A 229 -22.63 3.33 16.61
C LYS A 229 -23.89 4.17 16.37
N GLY A 230 -24.97 3.52 15.96
CA GLY A 230 -26.27 4.18 15.71
C GLY A 230 -26.38 4.86 14.35
N ARG A 231 -25.31 4.90 13.54
CA ARG A 231 -25.38 5.42 12.17
C ARG A 231 -25.50 4.28 11.16
N ARG A 232 -26.22 4.54 10.09
CA ARG A 232 -26.45 3.56 9.02
C ARG A 232 -25.20 3.44 8.15
N LEU A 233 -24.81 2.19 7.85
CA LEU A 233 -23.84 1.83 6.83
C LEU A 233 -24.54 0.94 5.80
N VAL A 234 -24.45 1.31 4.53
CA VAL A 234 -25.04 0.58 3.40
C VAL A 234 -23.93 0.11 2.50
N PHE A 235 -23.70 -1.20 2.45
CA PHE A 235 -22.70 -1.80 1.59
C PHE A 235 -23.16 -1.79 0.12
N ALA A 236 -22.24 -1.45 -0.78
CA ALA A 236 -22.47 -1.55 -2.20
C ALA A 236 -22.51 -3.03 -2.63
N ARG A 237 -23.46 -3.38 -3.49
CA ARG A 237 -23.59 -4.73 -4.07
C ARG A 237 -23.21 -4.76 -5.53
N GLU A 238 -23.22 -3.61 -6.19
CA GLU A 238 -23.02 -3.46 -7.62
C GLU A 238 -21.83 -2.52 -7.90
N PRO A 239 -21.10 -2.74 -8.99
CA PRO A 239 -20.07 -1.82 -9.43
C PRO A 239 -20.65 -0.44 -9.73
N ILE A 240 -19.79 0.55 -9.83
CA ILE A 240 -20.18 1.92 -10.17
C ILE A 240 -19.46 2.38 -11.44
N LEU A 241 -20.12 3.15 -12.27
CA LEU A 241 -19.49 3.78 -13.42
C LEU A 241 -18.45 4.81 -12.93
N CYS A 242 -17.20 4.64 -13.31
CA CYS A 242 -16.12 5.56 -12.91
C CYS A 242 -16.30 6.91 -13.62
N THR A 243 -16.35 7.98 -12.85
CA THR A 243 -16.47 9.36 -13.33
C THR A 243 -15.20 10.17 -13.15
N LYS A 244 -14.14 9.55 -12.62
CA LYS A 244 -12.86 10.21 -12.32
C LYS A 244 -11.94 10.13 -13.53
N ASP A 245 -11.23 11.22 -13.79
CA ASP A 245 -10.24 11.27 -14.87
C ASP A 245 -8.96 10.48 -14.53
N PHE A 246 -8.66 10.32 -13.22
CA PHE A 246 -7.49 9.57 -12.77
C PHE A 246 -7.83 8.66 -11.59
N CYS A 247 -7.17 7.52 -11.53
CA CYS A 247 -7.13 6.63 -10.38
C CYS A 247 -5.76 6.77 -9.71
N HIS A 248 -5.68 7.60 -8.65
CA HIS A 248 -4.40 7.97 -8.02
C HIS A 248 -3.90 6.97 -6.99
N CYS A 249 -4.81 6.22 -6.40
CA CYS A 249 -4.48 5.35 -5.27
C CYS A 249 -4.09 3.96 -5.73
N ASN A 250 -2.97 3.45 -5.23
CA ASN A 250 -2.53 2.08 -5.51
C ASN A 250 -3.52 1.01 -5.08
N PHE A 251 -4.44 1.31 -4.17
CA PHE A 251 -5.52 0.40 -3.78
C PHE A 251 -6.68 0.48 -4.75
N ASP A 252 -7.18 1.68 -5.04
CA ASP A 252 -8.32 1.88 -5.93
C ASP A 252 -8.04 1.36 -7.35
N ILE A 253 -6.79 1.50 -7.83
CA ILE A 253 -6.41 1.05 -9.17
C ILE A 253 -6.48 -0.48 -9.30
N MET A 254 -6.27 -1.21 -8.21
CA MET A 254 -6.32 -2.68 -8.19
C MET A 254 -7.72 -3.25 -8.09
N CYS A 255 -8.74 -2.45 -7.74
CA CYS A 255 -10.12 -2.91 -7.84
C CYS A 255 -10.44 -3.35 -9.26
N THR A 256 -11.23 -4.40 -9.39
CA THR A 256 -11.73 -4.88 -10.70
C THR A 256 -12.41 -3.74 -11.46
N LYS A 257 -12.05 -3.62 -12.72
CA LYS A 257 -12.66 -2.66 -13.64
C LYS A 257 -13.02 -3.37 -14.94
N VAL A 258 -14.23 -3.15 -15.40
CA VAL A 258 -14.76 -3.79 -16.61
C VAL A 258 -15.21 -2.70 -17.58
N LYS A 259 -14.75 -2.81 -18.81
CA LYS A 259 -15.23 -1.93 -19.88
C LYS A 259 -16.67 -2.33 -20.23
N PRO A 260 -17.60 -1.34 -20.37
CA PRO A 260 -18.98 -1.62 -20.84
C PRO A 260 -19.01 -2.30 -22.18
#